data_3acd4ac1077a01f9d415fa7719d41c6f
#
_entry.id   3acd4ac1077a01f9d415fa7719d41c6f
#
_cell.length_a   1.000
_cell.length_b   1.000
_cell.length_c   1.000
_cell.angle_alpha   90.00
_cell.angle_beta   90.00
_cell.angle_gamma   90.00
#
_symmetry.space_group_name_H-M   'P 1'
#
loop_
_entity.id
_entity.type
_entity.pdbx_description
1 polymer ?
#
loop_
_entity_poly.entity_id
_entity_poly.type
_entity_poly.pdbx_seq_one_letter_code
_entity_poly.pdbx_strand_id
1 'polypeptide(L)'
;MDEITVNFRTNTLKPRKEGEHHGCQFKNQAFGSACSERRRSVCSKDSGTSAESGRIQGNFRDGRLYRVTPEFKKVIQFFKVPEKETPAGFEIQLEVSSDRVLRANLKRNISYDKNGKKRPTNLLFSADSANPYEVAPVAGMLSNLTCNPGIIYDLFINNPKANVGNKFKNRDEVMTEIGRILGPGCDISVELNDPFGKSDAQILEEAAKFKEMLSEYRVVIKVPHTGPVNKDNVKELLNGDKKLSRRYDDVSTADAFRGHNLALMLHENGYRVNFTLMFEPAQTALALQAKPYFINSFIRHRYMQSQAIRQFLELYKATGDKKFLEDLRAYMVEKDYFAAGEEKIDLFTVMAKARTIIDQRNLEQKEGSDGLDGIRHNLRLLRQTNLEDTRLIICSMEGDYNYYDIDRLLASDEYGDMAGRVVLTAEPNYLARFSSANQVVSYQRRFMNAANGEK
;
A
#
# COMPACT_ATOMS: atom_id res chain seq x y z
N MET A 1 28.77 16.72 -19.18
CA MET A 1 28.06 15.50 -18.76
C MET A 1 28.74 15.04 -17.50
N ASP A 2 28.08 15.25 -16.36
CA ASP A 2 28.67 14.87 -15.07
C ASP A 2 28.69 13.35 -14.96
N GLU A 3 29.88 12.77 -14.90
CA GLU A 3 30.04 11.35 -14.64
C GLU A 3 29.77 11.08 -13.17
N ILE A 4 28.86 10.16 -12.89
CA ILE A 4 28.56 9.69 -11.54
C ILE A 4 29.31 8.37 -11.31
N THR A 5 30.10 8.29 -10.27
CA THR A 5 30.77 7.05 -9.85
C THR A 5 29.94 6.35 -8.79
N VAL A 6 29.61 5.08 -9.01
CA VAL A 6 28.86 4.25 -8.06
C VAL A 6 29.81 3.31 -7.35
N ASN A 7 29.81 3.33 -6.02
CA ASN A 7 30.60 2.41 -5.22
C ASN A 7 29.74 1.17 -4.86
N PHE A 8 29.98 0.07 -5.52
CA PHE A 8 29.21 -1.17 -5.34
C PHE A 8 29.51 -1.95 -4.06
N ARG A 9 30.59 -1.62 -3.34
CA ARG A 9 30.88 -2.29 -2.04
C ARG A 9 30.01 -1.79 -0.91
N THR A 10 29.57 -0.54 -1.01
CA THR A 10 28.84 0.15 0.06
C THR A 10 27.44 0.57 -0.36
N ASN A 11 26.99 0.21 -1.59
CA ASN A 11 25.76 0.74 -2.19
C ASN A 11 25.68 2.28 -2.15
N THR A 12 26.78 2.99 -2.44
CA THR A 12 26.87 4.43 -2.29
C THR A 12 27.16 5.16 -3.60
N LEU A 13 26.72 6.39 -3.70
CA LEU A 13 26.89 7.29 -4.83
C LEU A 13 27.84 8.43 -4.51
N LYS A 14 28.74 8.77 -5.42
CA LYS A 14 29.57 9.99 -5.32
C LYS A 14 29.49 10.80 -6.61
N PRO A 15 29.31 12.12 -6.55
CA PRO A 15 29.64 12.99 -7.64
C PRO A 15 31.15 12.98 -7.86
N ARG A 16 31.59 12.90 -9.11
CA ARG A 16 33.01 12.93 -9.45
C ARG A 16 33.53 14.36 -9.42
N LYS A 17 34.59 14.61 -8.65
CA LYS A 17 35.43 15.80 -8.84
C LYS A 17 36.39 15.54 -9.97
N GLU A 18 36.53 16.49 -10.89
CA GLU A 18 37.52 16.41 -11.96
C GLU A 18 38.92 16.24 -11.34
N GLY A 19 39.62 15.15 -11.72
CA GLY A 19 41.02 14.93 -11.37
C GLY A 19 41.35 13.65 -10.58
N GLU A 20 40.41 12.87 -10.09
CA GLU A 20 40.74 11.64 -9.35
C GLU A 20 40.58 10.37 -10.18
N HIS A 21 41.72 9.75 -10.56
CA HIS A 21 41.78 8.41 -11.15
C HIS A 21 42.01 7.36 -10.04
N HIS A 22 40.94 6.89 -9.41
CA HIS A 22 41.03 5.70 -8.57
C HIS A 22 40.10 4.61 -9.08
N GLY A 23 40.68 3.52 -9.60
CA GLY A 23 39.96 2.34 -10.06
C GLY A 23 39.30 1.61 -8.90
N CYS A 24 38.01 1.31 -9.02
CA CYS A 24 37.32 0.42 -8.12
C CYS A 24 37.67 -1.04 -8.45
N GLN A 25 38.40 -1.71 -7.55
CA GLN A 25 38.61 -3.15 -7.64
C GLN A 25 37.41 -3.92 -7.09
N PHE A 26 36.75 -4.68 -7.95
CA PHE A 26 35.71 -5.60 -7.54
C PHE A 26 36.32 -6.86 -6.89
N LYS A 27 36.07 -7.10 -5.61
CA LYS A 27 36.28 -8.43 -5.01
C LYS A 27 35.00 -9.26 -5.09
N ASN A 28 35.16 -10.43 -5.66
CA ASN A 28 34.19 -11.39 -6.19
C ASN A 28 33.25 -12.11 -5.18
N GLN A 29 32.90 -11.57 -4.02
CA GLN A 29 32.23 -12.39 -3.01
C GLN A 29 30.70 -12.22 -2.90
N ALA A 30 30.11 -11.15 -3.42
CA ALA A 30 28.65 -10.94 -3.34
C ALA A 30 27.88 -11.19 -4.64
N PHE A 31 28.57 -11.38 -5.76
CA PHE A 31 27.96 -11.54 -7.09
C PHE A 31 28.29 -12.90 -7.76
N GLY A 32 28.79 -13.85 -7.00
CA GLY A 32 29.45 -15.05 -7.56
C GLY A 32 28.54 -15.99 -8.35
N SER A 33 27.28 -16.18 -7.98
CA SER A 33 26.45 -17.22 -8.62
C SER A 33 25.58 -16.68 -9.77
N ALA A 34 24.86 -15.62 -9.58
CA ALA A 34 23.94 -15.10 -10.61
C ALA A 34 24.66 -14.45 -11.81
N CYS A 35 25.84 -13.85 -11.57
CA CYS A 35 26.62 -13.24 -12.63
C CYS A 35 27.41 -14.29 -13.45
N SER A 36 27.80 -15.43 -12.84
CA SER A 36 28.53 -16.50 -13.53
C SER A 36 27.66 -17.26 -14.53
N GLU A 37 26.39 -17.53 -14.20
CA GLU A 37 25.47 -18.20 -15.14
C GLU A 37 25.06 -17.31 -16.30
N ARG A 38 24.81 -16.02 -16.08
CA ARG A 38 24.55 -15.09 -17.17
C ARG A 38 25.78 -14.79 -18.04
N ARG A 39 26.99 -14.84 -17.48
CA ARG A 39 28.21 -14.78 -18.27
C ARG A 39 28.30 -15.92 -19.28
N ARG A 40 27.96 -17.15 -18.90
CA ARG A 40 27.99 -18.31 -19.79
C ARG A 40 26.99 -18.19 -20.94
N SER A 41 25.78 -17.66 -20.69
CA SER A 41 24.77 -17.50 -21.72
C SER A 41 25.10 -16.40 -22.74
N VAL A 42 25.77 -15.34 -22.31
CA VAL A 42 26.20 -14.24 -23.20
C VAL A 42 27.43 -14.60 -24.01
N CYS A 43 28.38 -15.36 -23.41
CA CYS A 43 29.59 -15.80 -24.09
C CYS A 43 29.37 -16.98 -25.05
N SER A 44 28.33 -17.80 -24.87
CA SER A 44 28.09 -18.99 -25.69
C SER A 44 27.30 -18.72 -26.99
N LYS A 45 26.72 -17.51 -27.15
CA LYS A 45 25.92 -17.18 -28.33
C LYS A 45 26.65 -16.36 -29.43
N ASP A 46 27.83 -15.83 -29.14
CA ASP A 46 28.56 -14.98 -30.11
C ASP A 46 29.99 -15.45 -30.35
N SER A 47 30.12 -16.43 -31.22
CA SER A 47 31.42 -16.76 -31.87
C SER A 47 31.74 -15.87 -33.08
N GLY A 48 31.00 -14.75 -33.29
CA GLY A 48 31.08 -13.98 -34.53
C GLY A 48 31.48 -12.50 -34.46
N THR A 49 31.59 -11.86 -33.28
CA THR A 49 31.92 -10.42 -33.20
C THR A 49 32.86 -10.10 -32.05
N SER A 50 34.17 -10.18 -32.30
CA SER A 50 35.23 -9.98 -31.32
C SER A 50 35.36 -8.55 -30.76
N ALA A 51 34.88 -7.53 -31.47
CA ALA A 51 35.01 -6.12 -31.06
C ALA A 51 34.02 -5.67 -29.99
N GLU A 52 32.80 -6.23 -29.96
CA GLU A 52 31.78 -5.85 -28.99
C GLU A 52 31.88 -6.58 -27.63
N SER A 53 32.37 -7.83 -27.64
CA SER A 53 32.62 -8.58 -26.42
C SER A 53 33.75 -7.96 -25.57
N GLY A 54 34.77 -7.38 -26.27
CA GLY A 54 35.82 -6.61 -25.61
C GLY A 54 35.37 -5.39 -24.88
N ARG A 55 34.35 -4.67 -25.38
CA ARG A 55 33.75 -3.49 -24.71
C ARG A 55 33.03 -3.87 -23.44
N ILE A 56 32.24 -4.94 -23.43
CA ILE A 56 31.52 -5.38 -22.24
C ILE A 56 32.51 -5.88 -21.19
N GLN A 57 33.54 -6.62 -21.56
CA GLN A 57 34.57 -7.08 -20.62
C GLN A 57 35.41 -5.92 -20.05
N GLY A 58 35.76 -4.93 -20.86
CA GLY A 58 36.45 -3.72 -20.41
C GLY A 58 35.63 -2.93 -19.40
N ASN A 59 34.35 -2.76 -19.64
CA ASN A 59 33.42 -2.06 -18.75
C ASN A 59 33.26 -2.75 -17.38
N PHE A 60 33.25 -4.07 -17.34
CA PHE A 60 33.19 -4.83 -16.09
C PHE A 60 34.52 -4.82 -15.32
N ARG A 61 35.66 -4.79 -16.03
CA ARG A 61 36.98 -4.73 -15.39
C ARG A 61 37.29 -3.38 -14.75
N ASP A 62 36.88 -2.31 -15.43
CA ASP A 62 37.15 -0.93 -14.97
C ASP A 62 36.11 -0.41 -13.97
N GLY A 63 35.03 -1.17 -13.72
CA GLY A 63 33.96 -0.78 -12.79
C GLY A 63 33.20 0.48 -13.20
N ARG A 64 33.29 0.88 -14.47
CA ARG A 64 32.63 2.09 -14.97
C ARG A 64 31.21 1.78 -15.44
N LEU A 65 30.25 2.58 -14.96
CA LEU A 65 28.90 2.61 -15.49
C LEU A 65 28.85 3.56 -16.67
N TYR A 66 28.48 3.05 -17.83
CA TYR A 66 28.40 3.88 -19.04
C TYR A 66 27.14 4.74 -19.08
N ARG A 67 26.05 4.29 -18.44
CA ARG A 67 24.80 5.06 -18.39
C ARG A 67 24.04 4.83 -17.11
N VAL A 68 23.42 5.88 -16.61
CA VAL A 68 22.38 5.84 -15.55
C VAL A 68 21.04 6.17 -16.19
N THR A 69 19.96 5.58 -15.65
CA THR A 69 18.63 5.87 -16.16
C THR A 69 18.20 7.31 -15.85
N PRO A 70 17.24 7.88 -16.62
CA PRO A 70 16.68 9.19 -16.31
C PRO A 70 16.08 9.26 -14.90
N GLU A 71 15.45 8.19 -14.46
CA GLU A 71 14.89 8.04 -13.11
C GLU A 71 15.97 8.13 -12.04
N PHE A 72 17.09 7.44 -12.23
CA PHE A 72 18.25 7.51 -11.36
C PHE A 72 18.76 8.96 -11.23
N LYS A 73 18.90 9.69 -12.33
CA LYS A 73 19.33 11.09 -12.34
C LYS A 73 18.38 11.98 -11.59
N LYS A 74 17.07 11.86 -11.82
CA LYS A 74 16.04 12.63 -11.13
C LYS A 74 16.08 12.41 -9.63
N VAL A 75 16.15 11.17 -9.18
CA VAL A 75 16.19 10.86 -7.75
C VAL A 75 17.42 11.46 -7.09
N ILE A 76 18.60 11.39 -7.70
CA ILE A 76 19.82 11.99 -7.14
C ILE A 76 19.71 13.52 -7.06
N GLN A 77 19.05 14.16 -8.02
CA GLN A 77 18.85 15.61 -7.98
C GLN A 77 17.95 16.06 -6.86
N PHE A 78 16.92 15.29 -6.55
CA PHE A 78 15.93 15.63 -5.51
C PHE A 78 16.36 15.20 -4.11
N PHE A 79 16.95 14.02 -3.97
CA PHE A 79 17.35 13.51 -2.67
C PHE A 79 18.82 13.90 -2.40
N LYS A 80 19.03 14.76 -1.43
CA LYS A 80 20.38 14.99 -0.89
C LYS A 80 20.87 13.69 -0.27
N VAL A 81 21.67 12.96 -1.03
CA VAL A 81 22.23 11.69 -0.59
C VAL A 81 23.49 11.98 0.21
N PRO A 82 23.58 11.56 1.47
CA PRO A 82 24.82 11.63 2.22
C PRO A 82 25.94 10.89 1.50
N GLU A 83 27.17 11.33 1.71
CA GLU A 83 28.33 10.66 1.11
C GLU A 83 28.34 9.18 1.47
N LYS A 84 28.49 8.32 0.47
CA LYS A 84 28.52 6.85 0.60
C LYS A 84 27.19 6.16 0.97
N GLU A 85 26.06 6.81 0.75
CA GLU A 85 24.74 6.22 0.97
C GLU A 85 23.91 6.21 -0.31
N THR A 86 22.94 5.30 -0.39
CA THR A 86 21.89 5.35 -1.41
C THR A 86 20.79 6.31 -0.97
N PRO A 87 20.05 6.90 -1.90
CA PRO A 87 18.84 7.64 -1.55
C PRO A 87 17.90 6.77 -0.71
N ALA A 88 17.37 7.34 0.36
CA ALA A 88 16.49 6.63 1.28
C ALA A 88 15.34 5.93 0.57
N GLY A 89 15.11 4.67 0.91
CA GLY A 89 14.08 3.84 0.31
C GLY A 89 14.35 3.37 -1.11
N PHE A 90 15.59 3.44 -1.57
CA PHE A 90 16.01 2.91 -2.88
C PHE A 90 17.17 1.94 -2.72
N GLU A 91 17.27 1.01 -3.67
CA GLU A 91 18.42 0.16 -3.89
C GLU A 91 18.92 0.32 -5.33
N ILE A 92 20.21 0.14 -5.55
CA ILE A 92 20.78 0.21 -6.89
C ILE A 92 20.59 -1.13 -7.58
N GLN A 93 19.90 -1.11 -8.70
CA GLN A 93 19.72 -2.27 -9.58
C GLN A 93 20.58 -2.10 -10.84
N LEU A 94 21.36 -3.12 -11.17
CA LEU A 94 22.16 -3.15 -12.38
C LEU A 94 21.46 -4.00 -13.43
N GLU A 95 21.24 -3.41 -14.61
CA GLU A 95 20.60 -4.07 -15.75
C GLU A 95 21.49 -3.95 -16.98
N VAL A 96 21.58 -5.04 -17.74
CA VAL A 96 22.16 -5.00 -19.08
C VAL A 96 21.02 -4.77 -20.06
N SER A 97 21.00 -3.60 -20.67
CA SER A 97 19.98 -3.22 -21.66
C SER A 97 20.13 -3.99 -22.97
N SER A 98 19.12 -3.92 -23.84
CA SER A 98 19.12 -4.59 -25.15
C SER A 98 20.26 -4.13 -26.05
N ASP A 99 20.77 -2.92 -25.87
CA ASP A 99 21.96 -2.38 -26.51
C ASP A 99 23.27 -2.82 -25.84
N ARG A 100 23.22 -3.83 -24.95
CA ARG A 100 24.34 -4.40 -24.20
C ARG A 100 25.08 -3.40 -23.30
N VAL A 101 24.44 -2.31 -22.96
CA VAL A 101 24.99 -1.32 -22.03
C VAL A 101 24.57 -1.66 -20.61
N LEU A 102 25.53 -1.68 -19.68
CA LEU A 102 25.25 -1.78 -18.25
C LEU A 102 24.62 -0.47 -17.76
N ARG A 103 23.39 -0.55 -17.27
CA ARG A 103 22.67 0.58 -16.71
C ARG A 103 22.52 0.42 -15.21
N ALA A 104 22.70 1.50 -14.48
CA ALA A 104 22.30 1.60 -13.09
C ALA A 104 20.93 2.27 -13.01
N ASN A 105 20.04 1.64 -12.29
CA ASN A 105 18.73 2.16 -11.98
C ASN A 105 18.52 2.14 -10.46
N LEU A 106 17.63 2.99 -9.98
CA LEU A 106 17.20 2.98 -8.57
C LEU A 106 15.86 2.27 -8.46
N LYS A 107 15.88 1.09 -7.87
CA LYS A 107 14.67 0.37 -7.51
C LYS A 107 14.15 0.91 -6.18
N ARG A 108 12.89 1.29 -6.17
CA ARG A 108 12.24 1.77 -4.95
C ARG A 108 12.00 0.61 -4.00
N ASN A 109 12.34 0.80 -2.73
CA ASN A 109 12.11 -0.20 -1.71
C ASN A 109 11.71 0.43 -0.38
N ILE A 110 10.43 0.32 -0.01
CA ILE A 110 9.89 0.84 1.25
C ILE A 110 10.38 0.09 2.49
N SER A 111 11.06 -1.03 2.31
CA SER A 111 11.73 -1.73 3.40
C SER A 111 12.95 -0.99 3.95
N TYR A 112 13.35 0.13 3.33
CA TYR A 112 14.43 0.98 3.79
C TYR A 112 13.88 2.30 4.35
N ASP A 113 14.46 2.74 5.46
CA ASP A 113 14.08 3.98 6.16
C ASP A 113 14.67 5.24 5.50
N LYS A 114 14.42 6.40 6.11
CA LYS A 114 14.93 7.69 5.65
C LYS A 114 16.47 7.82 5.65
N ASN A 115 17.18 6.94 6.33
CA ASN A 115 18.63 6.90 6.40
C ASN A 115 19.22 5.82 5.45
N GLY A 116 18.38 5.21 4.60
CA GLY A 116 18.81 4.13 3.71
C GLY A 116 19.12 2.81 4.44
N LYS A 117 18.68 2.66 5.68
CA LYS A 117 18.84 1.42 6.44
C LYS A 117 17.61 0.54 6.29
N LYS A 118 17.83 -0.77 6.14
CA LYS A 118 16.75 -1.73 6.12
C LYS A 118 15.97 -1.67 7.45
N ARG A 119 14.65 -1.60 7.35
CA ARG A 119 13.77 -1.58 8.52
C ARG A 119 13.92 -2.88 9.32
N PRO A 120 13.76 -2.83 10.65
CA PRO A 120 14.06 -3.97 11.52
C PRO A 120 13.09 -5.15 11.34
N THR A 121 11.91 -4.91 10.78
CA THR A 121 10.89 -5.94 10.53
C THR A 121 10.51 -6.02 9.06
N ASN A 122 10.14 -7.21 8.60
CA ASN A 122 9.60 -7.40 7.26
C ASN A 122 8.19 -6.85 7.12
N LEU A 123 7.36 -7.02 8.16
CA LEU A 123 6.05 -6.39 8.25
C LEU A 123 6.22 -4.89 8.44
N LEU A 124 5.56 -4.12 7.58
CA LEU A 124 5.69 -2.67 7.54
C LEU A 124 4.43 -2.00 8.10
N PHE A 125 4.60 -0.79 8.64
CA PHE A 125 3.52 0.02 9.19
C PHE A 125 3.22 1.24 8.33
N SER A 126 1.94 1.59 8.28
CA SER A 126 1.41 2.77 7.60
C SER A 126 0.43 3.49 8.52
N ALA A 127 0.38 4.81 8.42
CA ALA A 127 -0.66 5.59 9.08
C ALA A 127 -1.77 5.95 8.09
N ASP A 128 -3.01 5.92 8.57
CA ASP A 128 -4.19 6.45 7.88
C ASP A 128 -4.61 7.74 8.57
N SER A 129 -3.99 8.85 8.20
CA SER A 129 -4.20 10.17 8.80
C SER A 129 -3.74 11.29 7.89
N ALA A 130 -4.40 12.43 8.00
CA ALA A 130 -3.98 13.71 7.42
C ALA A 130 -3.62 14.75 8.50
N ASN A 131 -3.56 14.31 9.77
CA ASN A 131 -3.24 15.19 10.88
C ASN A 131 -1.72 15.21 11.16
N PRO A 132 -0.98 16.27 10.82
CA PRO A 132 0.45 16.36 11.03
C PRO A 132 0.88 16.14 12.50
N TYR A 133 0.03 16.54 13.43
CA TYR A 133 0.32 16.43 14.86
C TYR A 133 0.25 14.99 15.37
N GLU A 134 -0.60 14.16 14.76
CA GLU A 134 -0.71 12.72 15.08
C GLU A 134 0.37 11.90 14.36
N VAL A 135 0.75 12.33 13.16
CA VAL A 135 1.73 11.62 12.34
C VAL A 135 3.15 11.82 12.87
N ALA A 136 3.49 13.04 13.32
CA ALA A 136 4.84 13.38 13.75
C ALA A 136 5.43 12.43 14.81
N PRO A 137 4.70 12.05 15.88
CA PRO A 137 5.25 11.15 16.92
C PRO A 137 5.58 9.73 16.41
N VAL A 138 4.92 9.28 15.35
CA VAL A 138 5.07 7.91 14.80
C VAL A 138 5.84 7.86 13.48
N ALA A 139 6.27 9.00 12.95
CA ALA A 139 6.90 9.13 11.64
C ALA A 139 8.11 8.18 11.46
N GLY A 140 8.89 7.94 12.49
CA GLY A 140 10.08 7.09 12.44
C GLY A 140 9.81 5.62 12.13
N MET A 141 8.61 5.13 12.45
CA MET A 141 8.22 3.73 12.20
C MET A 141 7.44 3.54 10.90
N LEU A 142 6.94 4.62 10.29
CA LEU A 142 6.09 4.54 9.12
C LEU A 142 6.91 4.30 7.84
N SER A 143 6.44 3.36 7.02
CA SER A 143 6.95 3.09 5.67
C SER A 143 6.03 3.68 4.59
N ASN A 144 4.77 3.87 4.92
CA ASN A 144 3.76 4.50 4.08
C ASN A 144 2.82 5.35 4.93
N LEU A 145 2.26 6.38 4.34
CA LEU A 145 1.11 7.10 4.87
C LEU A 145 0.04 7.12 3.80
N THR A 146 -1.19 6.89 4.19
CA THR A 146 -2.35 7.00 3.32
C THR A 146 -3.36 7.96 3.92
N CYS A 147 -4.11 8.62 3.07
CA CYS A 147 -5.27 9.41 3.44
C CYS A 147 -6.28 9.40 2.29
N ASN A 148 -7.45 9.92 2.55
CA ASN A 148 -8.50 10.10 1.57
C ASN A 148 -9.16 11.48 1.78
N PRO A 149 -10.03 11.95 0.86
CA PRO A 149 -10.68 13.25 1.01
C PRO A 149 -11.44 13.44 2.33
N GLY A 150 -12.13 12.40 2.82
CA GLY A 150 -12.84 12.47 4.11
C GLY A 150 -11.85 12.68 5.27
N ILE A 151 -10.73 11.97 5.30
CA ILE A 151 -9.70 12.15 6.34
C ILE A 151 -9.10 13.56 6.26
N ILE A 152 -8.81 14.04 5.04
CA ILE A 152 -8.19 15.36 4.85
C ILE A 152 -9.17 16.48 5.22
N TYR A 153 -10.37 16.43 4.68
CA TYR A 153 -11.31 17.57 4.82
C TYR A 153 -12.16 17.46 6.10
N ASP A 154 -12.82 16.32 6.34
CA ASP A 154 -13.77 16.21 7.45
C ASP A 154 -13.08 15.98 8.77
N LEU A 155 -12.07 15.10 8.82
CA LEU A 155 -11.40 14.77 10.08
C LEU A 155 -10.31 15.78 10.46
N PHE A 156 -9.72 16.50 9.50
CA PHE A 156 -8.63 17.41 9.79
C PHE A 156 -8.91 18.87 9.42
N ILE A 157 -8.98 19.26 8.14
CA ILE A 157 -9.04 20.68 7.73
C ILE A 157 -10.24 21.40 8.34
N ASN A 158 -11.42 20.80 8.24
CA ASN A 158 -12.69 21.38 8.72
C ASN A 158 -12.97 21.06 10.20
N ASN A 159 -12.07 20.36 10.89
CA ASN A 159 -12.20 20.05 12.30
C ASN A 159 -11.36 21.02 13.16
N PRO A 160 -11.96 22.00 13.84
CA PRO A 160 -11.21 22.99 14.61
C PRO A 160 -10.44 22.42 15.80
N LYS A 161 -10.82 21.22 16.26
CA LYS A 161 -10.10 20.52 17.36
C LYS A 161 -8.80 19.87 16.84
N ALA A 162 -8.78 19.46 15.58
CA ALA A 162 -7.62 18.85 14.96
C ALA A 162 -6.73 19.91 14.29
N ASN A 163 -7.32 20.81 13.50
CA ASN A 163 -6.65 21.91 12.81
C ASN A 163 -6.62 23.17 13.69
N VAL A 164 -5.87 23.10 14.78
CA VAL A 164 -5.81 24.17 15.78
C VAL A 164 -5.33 25.48 15.16
N GLY A 165 -6.09 26.54 15.40
CA GLY A 165 -5.83 27.88 14.84
C GLY A 165 -6.13 27.97 13.33
N ASN A 166 -6.79 26.96 12.75
CA ASN A 166 -7.12 26.88 11.33
C ASN A 166 -5.88 27.13 10.44
N LYS A 167 -4.79 26.49 10.80
CA LYS A 167 -3.46 26.67 10.20
C LYS A 167 -3.40 26.16 8.76
N PHE A 168 -4.07 25.04 8.48
CA PHE A 168 -4.10 24.42 7.15
C PHE A 168 -5.42 24.75 6.46
N LYS A 169 -5.35 25.22 5.21
CA LYS A 169 -6.51 25.68 4.44
C LYS A 169 -6.94 24.75 3.33
N ASN A 170 -6.01 23.93 2.86
CA ASN A 170 -6.23 23.05 1.72
C ASN A 170 -5.37 21.78 1.80
N ARG A 171 -5.67 20.83 0.92
CA ARG A 171 -4.98 19.55 0.82
C ARG A 171 -3.49 19.69 0.55
N ASP A 172 -3.10 20.63 -0.30
CA ASP A 172 -1.71 20.77 -0.74
C ASP A 172 -0.81 21.19 0.44
N GLU A 173 -1.28 22.14 1.28
CA GLU A 173 -0.58 22.52 2.51
C GLU A 173 -0.41 21.36 3.48
N VAL A 174 -1.47 20.57 3.67
CA VAL A 174 -1.45 19.38 4.53
C VAL A 174 -0.45 18.34 4.01
N MET A 175 -0.50 18.02 2.73
CA MET A 175 0.38 16.99 2.14
C MET A 175 1.84 17.43 2.11
N THR A 176 2.11 18.71 1.90
CA THR A 176 3.47 19.27 1.97
C THR A 176 4.05 19.15 3.38
N GLU A 177 3.27 19.49 4.41
CA GLU A 177 3.73 19.34 5.80
C GLU A 177 3.92 17.89 6.20
N ILE A 178 3.03 16.99 5.79
CA ILE A 178 3.16 15.55 5.97
C ILE A 178 4.45 15.04 5.31
N GLY A 179 4.73 15.47 4.08
CA GLY A 179 5.97 15.15 3.39
C GLY A 179 7.21 15.56 4.18
N ARG A 180 7.21 16.79 4.70
CA ARG A 180 8.29 17.32 5.53
C ARG A 180 8.52 16.49 6.80
N ILE A 181 7.43 16.03 7.45
CA ILE A 181 7.50 15.21 8.67
C ILE A 181 8.05 13.83 8.39
N LEU A 182 7.54 13.17 7.36
CA LEU A 182 7.88 11.78 7.04
C LEU A 182 9.26 11.66 6.40
N GLY A 183 9.66 12.66 5.61
CA GLY A 183 10.92 12.63 4.88
C GLY A 183 10.95 11.61 3.74
N PRO A 184 12.12 11.40 3.12
CA PRO A 184 12.27 10.58 1.92
C PRO A 184 12.12 9.07 2.15
N GLY A 185 12.13 8.61 3.39
CA GLY A 185 12.07 7.18 3.76
C GLY A 185 10.66 6.60 3.82
N CYS A 186 9.62 7.36 3.47
CA CYS A 186 8.22 6.96 3.56
C CYS A 186 7.49 7.21 2.26
N ASP A 187 6.60 6.31 1.87
CA ASP A 187 5.69 6.53 0.77
C ASP A 187 4.52 7.40 1.22
N ILE A 188 4.08 8.31 0.35
CA ILE A 188 2.92 9.17 0.61
C ILE A 188 1.87 8.86 -0.45
N SER A 189 0.79 8.21 -0.02
CA SER A 189 -0.34 7.86 -0.89
C SER A 189 -1.39 8.97 -0.86
N VAL A 190 -1.51 9.70 -1.96
CA VAL A 190 -2.47 10.81 -2.13
C VAL A 190 -3.61 10.37 -3.03
N GLU A 191 -4.85 10.43 -2.52
CA GLU A 191 -6.04 10.04 -3.27
C GLU A 191 -6.53 11.14 -4.20
N LEU A 192 -6.96 10.73 -5.40
CA LEU A 192 -7.63 11.61 -6.36
C LEU A 192 -8.93 12.14 -5.76
N ASN A 193 -9.20 13.43 -5.94
CA ASN A 193 -10.41 14.04 -5.38
C ASN A 193 -11.69 13.65 -6.11
N ASP A 194 -11.62 13.54 -7.42
CA ASP A 194 -12.79 13.27 -8.25
C ASP A 194 -12.42 12.32 -9.40
N PRO A 195 -12.43 11.00 -9.15
CA PRO A 195 -12.16 10.01 -10.19
C PRO A 195 -13.33 9.86 -11.19
N PHE A 196 -14.52 10.40 -10.89
CA PHE A 196 -15.73 10.20 -11.67
C PHE A 196 -15.93 11.30 -12.73
N GLY A 197 -15.84 12.58 -12.32
CA GLY A 197 -16.14 13.71 -13.16
C GLY A 197 -14.97 14.21 -14.00
N LYS A 198 -13.73 13.92 -13.61
CA LYS A 198 -12.54 14.38 -14.33
C LYS A 198 -12.25 13.52 -15.55
N SER A 199 -11.80 14.19 -16.63
CA SER A 199 -11.22 13.49 -17.78
C SER A 199 -9.84 12.90 -17.46
N ASP A 200 -9.37 11.96 -18.29
CA ASP A 200 -8.06 11.34 -18.14
C ASP A 200 -6.93 12.37 -18.13
N ALA A 201 -7.02 13.39 -18.97
CA ALA A 201 -6.05 14.50 -19.01
C ALA A 201 -6.00 15.26 -17.67
N GLN A 202 -7.15 15.56 -17.08
CA GLN A 202 -7.25 16.24 -15.78
C GLN A 202 -6.72 15.38 -14.63
N ILE A 203 -6.92 14.05 -14.69
CA ILE A 203 -6.35 13.11 -13.73
C ILE A 203 -4.82 13.08 -13.84
N LEU A 204 -4.28 13.03 -15.05
CA LEU A 204 -2.82 13.07 -15.27
C LEU A 204 -2.21 14.41 -14.82
N GLU A 205 -2.90 15.52 -15.04
CA GLU A 205 -2.49 16.83 -14.55
C GLU A 205 -2.46 16.89 -13.01
N GLU A 206 -3.49 16.36 -12.34
CA GLU A 206 -3.53 16.26 -10.87
C GLU A 206 -2.39 15.39 -10.34
N ALA A 207 -2.14 14.24 -10.97
CA ALA A 207 -1.04 13.34 -10.61
C ALA A 207 0.34 14.01 -10.83
N ALA A 208 0.51 14.76 -11.92
CA ALA A 208 1.72 15.51 -12.21
C ALA A 208 1.97 16.61 -11.17
N LYS A 209 0.92 17.34 -10.77
CA LYS A 209 0.98 18.34 -9.70
C LYS A 209 1.46 17.73 -8.39
N PHE A 210 0.94 16.56 -7.97
CA PHE A 210 1.42 15.89 -6.77
C PHE A 210 2.87 15.42 -6.90
N LYS A 211 3.24 14.89 -8.04
CA LYS A 211 4.61 14.46 -8.29
C LYS A 211 5.60 15.63 -8.21
N GLU A 212 5.22 16.82 -8.67
CA GLU A 212 6.01 18.03 -8.57
C GLU A 212 6.07 18.53 -7.13
N MET A 213 4.93 18.74 -6.49
CA MET A 213 4.81 19.31 -5.15
C MET A 213 5.52 18.44 -4.09
N LEU A 214 5.48 17.12 -4.24
CA LEU A 214 6.08 16.15 -3.32
C LEU A 214 7.31 15.47 -3.94
N SER A 215 8.01 16.15 -4.85
CA SER A 215 9.14 15.59 -5.61
C SER A 215 10.32 15.14 -4.76
N GLU A 216 10.51 15.72 -3.57
CA GLU A 216 11.52 15.30 -2.60
C GLU A 216 11.16 13.98 -1.88
N TYR A 217 9.95 13.48 -2.07
CA TYR A 217 9.39 12.33 -1.35
C TYR A 217 8.94 11.24 -2.32
N ARG A 218 8.49 10.13 -1.77
CA ARG A 218 7.99 9.01 -2.57
C ARG A 218 6.48 9.08 -2.69
N VAL A 219 6.01 9.64 -3.79
CA VAL A 219 4.58 9.82 -4.07
C VAL A 219 3.98 8.55 -4.67
N VAL A 220 2.79 8.22 -4.21
CA VAL A 220 1.93 7.17 -4.77
C VAL A 220 0.55 7.77 -5.00
N ILE A 221 -0.01 7.61 -6.19
CA ILE A 221 -1.35 8.11 -6.51
C ILE A 221 -2.37 7.06 -6.08
N LYS A 222 -3.26 7.43 -5.19
CA LYS A 222 -4.30 6.54 -4.69
C LYS A 222 -5.55 6.66 -5.54
N VAL A 223 -6.03 5.53 -6.06
CA VAL A 223 -7.15 5.41 -6.97
C VAL A 223 -8.18 4.45 -6.39
N PRO A 224 -9.46 4.86 -6.25
CA PRO A 224 -10.50 3.97 -5.76
C PRO A 224 -11.06 3.08 -6.88
N HIS A 225 -11.57 1.91 -6.52
CA HIS A 225 -12.61 1.27 -7.33
C HIS A 225 -13.81 2.22 -7.41
N THR A 226 -14.39 2.35 -8.58
CA THR A 226 -15.51 3.27 -8.81
C THR A 226 -16.87 2.58 -8.70
N GLY A 227 -16.92 1.26 -8.98
CA GLY A 227 -18.17 0.53 -9.00
C GLY A 227 -19.16 1.17 -10.00
N PRO A 228 -20.45 1.24 -9.63
CA PRO A 228 -21.51 1.79 -10.51
C PRO A 228 -21.57 3.33 -10.50
N VAL A 229 -20.62 4.00 -9.88
CA VAL A 229 -20.63 5.47 -9.76
C VAL A 229 -19.99 6.12 -10.97
N ASN A 230 -20.63 7.13 -11.50
CA ASN A 230 -20.16 7.97 -12.61
C ASN A 230 -20.50 9.44 -12.38
N LYS A 231 -20.10 10.32 -13.30
CA LYS A 231 -20.34 11.77 -13.22
C LYS A 231 -21.82 12.16 -13.15
N ASP A 232 -22.69 11.34 -13.71
CA ASP A 232 -24.12 11.67 -13.83
C ASP A 232 -24.91 11.25 -12.59
N ASN A 233 -24.57 10.12 -11.96
CA ASN A 233 -25.25 9.58 -10.79
C ASN A 233 -24.58 9.90 -9.45
N VAL A 234 -23.37 10.41 -9.43
CA VAL A 234 -22.64 10.73 -8.17
C VAL A 234 -23.43 11.67 -7.25
N LYS A 235 -24.28 12.52 -7.81
CA LYS A 235 -25.15 13.43 -7.04
C LYS A 235 -26.15 12.70 -6.17
N GLU A 236 -26.57 11.50 -6.56
CA GLU A 236 -27.46 10.65 -5.77
C GLU A 236 -26.75 10.18 -4.48
N LEU A 237 -25.44 9.97 -4.54
CA LEU A 237 -24.62 9.62 -3.37
C LEU A 237 -24.46 10.77 -2.38
N LEU A 238 -24.59 12.01 -2.85
CA LEU A 238 -24.44 13.21 -2.01
C LEU A 238 -25.77 13.62 -1.36
N ASN A 239 -26.89 13.10 -1.82
CA ASN A 239 -28.23 13.43 -1.36
C ASN A 239 -28.93 12.19 -0.77
N GLY A 240 -30.03 12.44 -0.04
CA GLY A 240 -30.86 11.39 0.56
C GLY A 240 -30.09 10.50 1.56
N ASP A 241 -30.30 9.21 1.47
CA ASP A 241 -29.65 8.21 2.30
C ASP A 241 -28.21 7.85 1.85
N LYS A 242 -27.71 8.54 0.81
CA LYS A 242 -26.40 8.32 0.21
C LYS A 242 -26.21 6.93 -0.39
N LYS A 243 -27.28 6.28 -0.83
CA LYS A 243 -27.26 5.00 -1.51
C LYS A 243 -27.73 5.16 -2.95
N LEU A 244 -27.14 4.41 -3.86
CA LEU A 244 -27.67 4.24 -5.21
C LEU A 244 -28.84 3.27 -5.17
N SER A 245 -29.96 3.67 -5.78
CA SER A 245 -31.14 2.81 -5.92
C SER A 245 -30.92 1.60 -6.84
N ARG A 246 -29.86 1.66 -7.65
CA ARG A 246 -29.50 0.64 -8.64
C ARG A 246 -28.27 -0.14 -8.18
N ARG A 247 -28.35 -1.44 -8.35
CA ARG A 247 -27.22 -2.34 -8.18
C ARG A 247 -26.40 -2.45 -9.47
N TYR A 248 -25.45 -3.34 -9.46
CA TYR A 248 -24.46 -3.59 -10.50
C TYR A 248 -25.06 -3.87 -11.89
N ASP A 249 -26.32 -4.27 -11.98
CA ASP A 249 -26.95 -4.79 -13.20
C ASP A 249 -27.26 -3.72 -14.26
N ASP A 250 -27.34 -2.46 -13.85
CA ASP A 250 -27.69 -1.32 -14.71
C ASP A 250 -26.51 -0.42 -15.08
N VAL A 251 -25.29 -0.86 -14.80
CA VAL A 251 -24.09 -0.04 -14.99
C VAL A 251 -23.43 -0.34 -16.31
N SER A 252 -22.95 0.71 -17.00
CA SER A 252 -22.08 0.48 -18.15
C SER A 252 -20.77 -0.17 -17.70
N THR A 253 -20.24 -1.07 -18.51
CA THR A 253 -18.92 -1.69 -18.25
C THR A 253 -17.82 -0.64 -18.13
N ALA A 254 -17.90 0.44 -18.91
CA ALA A 254 -16.95 1.54 -18.87
C ALA A 254 -16.92 2.22 -17.50
N ASP A 255 -18.07 2.52 -16.91
CA ASP A 255 -18.17 3.13 -15.58
C ASP A 255 -17.68 2.18 -14.49
N ALA A 256 -18.10 0.91 -14.54
CA ALA A 256 -17.68 -0.09 -13.57
C ALA A 256 -16.16 -0.28 -13.55
N PHE A 257 -15.49 -0.17 -14.70
CA PHE A 257 -14.03 -0.29 -14.83
C PHE A 257 -13.28 1.05 -14.79
N ARG A 258 -13.96 2.17 -14.55
CA ARG A 258 -13.32 3.49 -14.55
C ARG A 258 -12.09 3.54 -13.64
N GLY A 259 -12.22 3.12 -12.37
CA GLY A 259 -11.12 3.08 -11.42
C GLY A 259 -9.95 2.20 -11.88
N HIS A 260 -10.26 1.03 -12.44
CA HIS A 260 -9.26 0.12 -13.00
C HIS A 260 -8.50 0.77 -14.16
N ASN A 261 -9.22 1.38 -15.10
CA ASN A 261 -8.62 2.02 -16.27
C ASN A 261 -7.77 3.23 -15.88
N LEU A 262 -8.20 4.02 -14.88
CA LEU A 262 -7.39 5.11 -14.32
C LEU A 262 -6.09 4.59 -13.68
N ALA A 263 -6.17 3.50 -12.91
CA ALA A 263 -5.00 2.89 -12.29
C ALA A 263 -4.00 2.40 -13.34
N LEU A 264 -4.48 1.73 -14.39
CA LEU A 264 -3.65 1.25 -15.50
C LEU A 264 -3.02 2.43 -16.26
N MET A 265 -3.80 3.45 -16.61
CA MET A 265 -3.32 4.66 -17.29
C MET A 265 -2.22 5.36 -16.48
N LEU A 266 -2.42 5.53 -15.18
CA LEU A 266 -1.40 6.13 -14.30
C LEU A 266 -0.13 5.29 -14.25
N HIS A 267 -0.25 3.96 -14.14
CA HIS A 267 0.88 3.06 -14.19
C HIS A 267 1.66 3.19 -15.50
N GLU A 268 0.98 3.20 -16.65
CA GLU A 268 1.59 3.35 -17.99
C GLU A 268 2.29 4.71 -18.17
N ASN A 269 1.82 5.74 -17.45
CA ASN A 269 2.47 7.06 -17.40
C ASN A 269 3.56 7.18 -16.32
N GLY A 270 4.00 6.06 -15.73
CA GLY A 270 5.11 6.01 -14.79
C GLY A 270 4.78 6.47 -13.38
N TYR A 271 3.51 6.52 -13.01
CA TYR A 271 3.10 6.75 -11.64
C TYR A 271 2.99 5.42 -10.88
N ARG A 272 3.32 5.45 -9.58
CA ARG A 272 2.96 4.36 -8.68
C ARG A 272 1.53 4.54 -8.22
N VAL A 273 0.78 3.44 -8.19
CA VAL A 273 -0.64 3.45 -7.88
C VAL A 273 -0.90 2.69 -6.59
N ASN A 274 -1.68 3.29 -5.70
CA ASN A 274 -2.30 2.64 -4.56
C ASN A 274 -3.79 2.41 -4.91
N PHE A 275 -4.15 1.17 -5.24
CA PHE A 275 -5.50 0.84 -5.65
C PHE A 275 -6.34 0.50 -4.41
N THR A 276 -7.40 1.27 -4.16
CA THR A 276 -8.16 1.25 -2.90
C THR A 276 -9.65 0.93 -3.10
N LEU A 277 -10.42 0.98 -2.03
CA LEU A 277 -11.82 0.56 -1.89
C LEU A 277 -12.03 -0.92 -2.26
N MET A 278 -11.18 -1.77 -1.69
CA MET A 278 -11.22 -3.22 -1.91
C MET A 278 -11.78 -3.89 -0.65
N PHE A 279 -13.03 -4.33 -0.75
CA PHE A 279 -13.78 -4.98 0.32
C PHE A 279 -13.93 -6.48 0.10
N GLU A 280 -13.98 -6.89 -1.18
CA GLU A 280 -14.23 -8.27 -1.58
C GLU A 280 -13.02 -8.86 -2.32
N PRO A 281 -12.72 -10.16 -2.11
CA PRO A 281 -11.58 -10.83 -2.74
C PRO A 281 -11.54 -10.72 -4.27
N ALA A 282 -12.70 -10.74 -4.92
CA ALA A 282 -12.78 -10.62 -6.38
C ALA A 282 -12.18 -9.31 -6.92
N GLN A 283 -12.26 -8.21 -6.15
CA GLN A 283 -11.69 -6.93 -6.54
C GLN A 283 -10.16 -6.98 -6.65
N THR A 284 -9.50 -7.79 -5.83
CA THR A 284 -8.04 -7.97 -5.88
C THR A 284 -7.59 -8.58 -7.22
N ALA A 285 -8.33 -9.55 -7.74
CA ALA A 285 -8.00 -10.17 -9.01
C ALA A 285 -8.02 -9.15 -10.17
N LEU A 286 -9.01 -8.26 -10.16
CA LEU A 286 -9.12 -7.17 -11.15
C LEU A 286 -8.04 -6.11 -10.93
N ALA A 287 -7.82 -5.69 -9.68
CA ALA A 287 -6.85 -4.65 -9.35
C ALA A 287 -5.42 -5.01 -9.78
N LEU A 288 -5.02 -6.27 -9.61
CA LEU A 288 -3.69 -6.74 -9.99
C LEU A 288 -3.44 -6.65 -11.52
N GLN A 289 -4.48 -6.67 -12.35
CA GLN A 289 -4.34 -6.45 -13.79
C GLN A 289 -3.91 -5.02 -14.15
N ALA A 290 -4.20 -4.04 -13.28
CA ALA A 290 -3.73 -2.67 -13.43
C ALA A 290 -2.29 -2.45 -12.91
N LYS A 291 -1.59 -3.50 -12.50
CA LYS A 291 -0.20 -3.47 -12.01
C LYS A 291 0.06 -2.43 -10.93
N PRO A 292 -0.75 -2.36 -9.87
CA PRO A 292 -0.59 -1.37 -8.83
C PRO A 292 0.65 -1.64 -7.98
N TYR A 293 1.14 -0.59 -7.32
CA TYR A 293 2.20 -0.71 -6.32
C TYR A 293 1.64 -1.15 -4.96
N PHE A 294 0.43 -0.69 -4.62
CA PHE A 294 -0.33 -1.18 -3.47
C PHE A 294 -1.72 -1.64 -3.89
N ILE A 295 -2.16 -2.73 -3.28
CA ILE A 295 -3.56 -3.14 -3.21
C ILE A 295 -4.01 -3.06 -1.75
N ASN A 296 -5.27 -2.66 -1.52
CA ASN A 296 -5.81 -2.54 -0.17
C ASN A 296 -6.76 -3.67 0.15
N SER A 297 -6.89 -4.01 1.41
CA SER A 297 -7.90 -4.92 1.91
C SER A 297 -8.55 -4.32 3.16
N PHE A 298 -9.81 -3.93 3.00
CA PHE A 298 -10.63 -3.37 4.08
C PHE A 298 -11.28 -4.52 4.85
N ILE A 299 -10.81 -4.79 6.07
CA ILE A 299 -11.24 -5.98 6.81
C ILE A 299 -12.45 -5.73 7.72
N ARG A 300 -12.55 -4.56 8.37
CA ARG A 300 -13.60 -4.24 9.34
C ARG A 300 -15.00 -4.48 8.78
N HIS A 301 -15.29 -3.93 7.62
CA HIS A 301 -16.62 -3.96 7.03
C HIS A 301 -17.09 -5.40 6.79
N ARG A 302 -16.26 -6.20 6.12
CA ARG A 302 -16.56 -7.61 5.86
C ARG A 302 -16.64 -8.44 7.13
N TYR A 303 -15.71 -8.21 8.05
CA TYR A 303 -15.70 -8.88 9.35
C TYR A 303 -16.98 -8.61 10.16
N MET A 304 -17.35 -7.34 10.34
CA MET A 304 -18.56 -6.96 11.09
C MET A 304 -19.83 -7.51 10.47
N GLN A 305 -19.94 -7.46 9.14
CA GLN A 305 -21.08 -8.05 8.43
C GLN A 305 -21.18 -9.56 8.66
N SER A 306 -20.07 -10.24 8.59
CA SER A 306 -19.99 -11.69 8.81
C SER A 306 -20.42 -12.07 10.23
N GLN A 307 -19.92 -11.33 11.21
CA GLN A 307 -20.28 -11.56 12.62
C GLN A 307 -21.76 -11.28 12.88
N ALA A 308 -22.32 -10.20 12.33
CA ALA A 308 -23.73 -9.88 12.50
C ALA A 308 -24.64 -10.95 11.87
N ILE A 309 -24.36 -11.39 10.66
CA ILE A 309 -25.12 -12.45 9.97
C ILE A 309 -25.08 -13.74 10.81
N ARG A 310 -23.89 -14.14 11.28
CA ARG A 310 -23.72 -15.30 12.13
C ARG A 310 -24.51 -15.18 13.43
N GLN A 311 -24.44 -14.04 14.09
CA GLN A 311 -25.14 -13.79 15.35
C GLN A 311 -26.65 -13.95 15.20
N PHE A 312 -27.27 -13.39 14.18
CA PHE A 312 -28.71 -13.53 13.94
C PHE A 312 -29.11 -14.98 13.71
N LEU A 313 -28.32 -15.73 12.92
CA LEU A 313 -28.60 -17.15 12.69
C LEU A 313 -28.46 -17.99 13.97
N GLU A 314 -27.46 -17.75 14.80
CA GLU A 314 -27.27 -18.46 16.07
C GLU A 314 -28.38 -18.13 17.08
N LEU A 315 -28.82 -16.86 17.14
CA LEU A 315 -29.97 -16.47 17.98
C LEU A 315 -31.26 -17.16 17.52
N TYR A 316 -31.52 -17.20 16.22
CA TYR A 316 -32.66 -17.95 15.69
C TYR A 316 -32.57 -19.44 16.01
N LYS A 317 -31.42 -20.06 15.82
CA LYS A 317 -31.18 -21.47 16.13
C LYS A 317 -31.41 -21.80 17.61
N ALA A 318 -30.95 -20.90 18.48
CA ALA A 318 -31.09 -21.09 19.93
C ALA A 318 -32.50 -20.89 20.45
N THR A 319 -33.30 -20.00 19.86
CA THR A 319 -34.60 -19.58 20.41
C THR A 319 -35.80 -20.05 19.58
N GLY A 320 -35.62 -20.29 18.29
CA GLY A 320 -36.73 -20.53 17.34
C GLY A 320 -37.53 -19.27 16.99
N ASP A 321 -37.16 -18.09 17.53
CA ASP A 321 -37.92 -16.85 17.35
C ASP A 321 -37.62 -16.25 15.95
N LYS A 322 -38.68 -16.20 15.14
CA LYS A 322 -38.64 -15.66 13.76
C LYS A 322 -38.22 -14.20 13.72
N LYS A 323 -38.38 -13.46 14.81
CA LYS A 323 -37.93 -12.06 14.88
C LYS A 323 -36.47 -11.90 14.50
N PHE A 324 -35.60 -12.82 14.91
CA PHE A 324 -34.18 -12.75 14.52
C PHE A 324 -33.93 -12.92 13.02
N LEU A 325 -34.79 -13.65 12.31
CA LEU A 325 -34.75 -13.71 10.86
C LEU A 325 -35.32 -12.46 10.19
N GLU A 326 -36.29 -11.80 10.81
CA GLU A 326 -36.82 -10.51 10.35
C GLU A 326 -35.75 -9.41 10.52
N ASP A 327 -35.09 -9.38 11.65
CA ASP A 327 -33.98 -8.47 11.94
C ASP A 327 -32.80 -8.74 10.98
N LEU A 328 -32.48 -10.01 10.71
CA LEU A 328 -31.49 -10.41 9.71
C LEU A 328 -31.85 -9.91 8.30
N ARG A 329 -33.13 -10.04 7.90
CA ARG A 329 -33.61 -9.52 6.63
C ARG A 329 -33.42 -8.01 6.53
N ALA A 330 -33.82 -7.25 7.54
CA ALA A 330 -33.64 -5.82 7.60
C ALA A 330 -32.15 -5.43 7.48
N TYR A 331 -31.30 -6.12 8.22
CA TYR A 331 -29.86 -5.94 8.16
C TYR A 331 -29.28 -6.26 6.77
N MET A 332 -29.70 -7.36 6.14
CA MET A 332 -29.20 -7.75 4.81
C MET A 332 -29.67 -6.80 3.70
N VAL A 333 -30.85 -6.20 3.83
CA VAL A 333 -31.30 -5.11 2.93
C VAL A 333 -30.47 -3.86 3.17
N GLU A 334 -30.28 -3.47 4.44
CA GLU A 334 -29.44 -2.31 4.79
C GLU A 334 -28.02 -2.43 4.25
N LYS A 335 -27.45 -3.62 4.25
CA LYS A 335 -26.06 -3.91 3.82
C LYS A 335 -25.97 -4.35 2.35
N ASP A 336 -27.00 -4.13 1.55
CA ASP A 336 -27.05 -4.40 0.11
C ASP A 336 -26.86 -5.88 -0.28
N TYR A 337 -27.12 -6.83 0.61
CA TYR A 337 -27.18 -8.25 0.24
C TYR A 337 -28.49 -8.61 -0.49
N PHE A 338 -29.52 -7.81 -0.29
CA PHE A 338 -30.78 -7.80 -1.02
C PHE A 338 -31.03 -6.41 -1.61
N ALA A 339 -31.76 -6.35 -2.74
CA ALA A 339 -32.08 -5.08 -3.36
C ALA A 339 -33.06 -4.24 -2.50
N ALA A 340 -33.05 -2.94 -2.68
CA ALA A 340 -34.11 -2.08 -2.17
C ALA A 340 -35.44 -2.52 -2.76
N GLY A 341 -36.48 -2.65 -1.93
CA GLY A 341 -37.76 -3.21 -2.30
C GLY A 341 -37.93 -4.71 -1.98
N GLU A 342 -36.88 -5.38 -1.54
CA GLU A 342 -36.92 -6.79 -1.12
C GLU A 342 -37.12 -6.96 0.41
N GLU A 343 -37.62 -5.93 1.10
CA GLU A 343 -37.90 -5.97 2.54
C GLU A 343 -38.94 -7.03 2.93
N LYS A 344 -39.72 -7.52 1.97
CA LYS A 344 -40.72 -8.56 2.17
C LYS A 344 -40.32 -9.95 1.70
N ILE A 345 -39.05 -10.13 1.30
CA ILE A 345 -38.55 -11.45 0.91
C ILE A 345 -38.78 -12.46 2.04
N ASP A 346 -39.12 -13.68 1.69
CA ASP A 346 -39.44 -14.69 2.66
C ASP A 346 -38.21 -15.07 3.54
N LEU A 347 -38.52 -15.46 4.78
CA LEU A 347 -37.46 -15.71 5.78
C LEU A 347 -36.63 -16.96 5.47
N PHE A 348 -37.16 -17.90 4.70
CA PHE A 348 -36.39 -19.07 4.25
C PHE A 348 -35.30 -18.66 3.25
N THR A 349 -35.64 -17.82 2.29
CA THR A 349 -34.67 -17.24 1.33
C THR A 349 -33.62 -16.42 2.04
N VAL A 350 -34.01 -15.60 3.03
CA VAL A 350 -33.05 -14.84 3.88
C VAL A 350 -32.07 -15.77 4.57
N MET A 351 -32.57 -16.81 5.22
CA MET A 351 -31.72 -17.78 5.92
C MET A 351 -30.81 -18.55 4.95
N ALA A 352 -31.32 -18.98 3.81
CA ALA A 352 -30.52 -19.67 2.80
C ALA A 352 -29.38 -18.79 2.28
N LYS A 353 -29.67 -17.53 1.95
CA LYS A 353 -28.64 -16.57 1.50
C LYS A 353 -27.59 -16.29 2.58
N ALA A 354 -28.04 -16.11 3.82
CA ALA A 354 -27.13 -15.88 4.95
C ALA A 354 -26.18 -17.08 5.18
N ARG A 355 -26.70 -18.30 5.12
CA ARG A 355 -25.86 -19.53 5.19
C ARG A 355 -24.87 -19.60 4.06
N THR A 356 -25.29 -19.31 2.83
CA THR A 356 -24.38 -19.26 1.67
C THR A 356 -23.23 -18.28 1.90
N ILE A 357 -23.51 -17.10 2.49
CA ILE A 357 -22.46 -16.11 2.83
C ILE A 357 -21.47 -16.67 3.85
N ILE A 358 -21.98 -17.31 4.90
CA ILE A 358 -21.14 -17.92 5.96
C ILE A 358 -20.25 -19.01 5.38
N ASP A 359 -20.81 -19.87 4.54
CA ASP A 359 -20.09 -20.96 3.89
C ASP A 359 -19.00 -20.41 2.95
N GLN A 360 -19.33 -19.46 2.11
CA GLN A 360 -18.37 -18.81 1.20
C GLN A 360 -17.21 -18.10 1.90
N ARG A 361 -17.46 -17.61 3.11
CA ARG A 361 -16.44 -16.95 3.92
C ARG A 361 -15.74 -17.90 4.91
N ASN A 362 -16.06 -19.19 4.88
CA ASN A 362 -15.52 -20.22 5.77
C ASN A 362 -15.59 -19.85 7.26
N LEU A 363 -16.65 -19.13 7.68
CA LEU A 363 -16.76 -18.58 9.03
C LEU A 363 -16.91 -19.62 10.13
N GLU A 364 -17.39 -20.82 9.79
CA GLU A 364 -17.47 -21.95 10.74
C GLU A 364 -16.18 -22.77 10.79
N GLN A 365 -15.23 -22.46 9.90
CA GLN A 365 -13.94 -23.13 9.83
C GLN A 365 -12.84 -22.26 10.43
N LYS A 366 -11.75 -22.89 10.87
CA LYS A 366 -10.59 -22.19 11.43
C LYS A 366 -10.04 -21.11 10.47
N GLU A 367 -10.11 -21.34 9.18
CA GLU A 367 -9.57 -20.45 8.15
C GLU A 367 -10.32 -19.11 8.05
N GLY A 368 -11.63 -19.09 8.28
CA GLY A 368 -12.45 -17.89 8.11
C GLY A 368 -12.97 -17.28 9.42
N SER A 369 -12.88 -18.00 10.53
CA SER A 369 -13.45 -17.58 11.81
C SER A 369 -12.81 -16.32 12.40
N ASP A 370 -11.60 -16.00 12.01
CA ASP A 370 -10.88 -14.79 12.38
C ASP A 370 -11.23 -13.57 11.50
N GLY A 371 -12.07 -13.74 10.46
CA GLY A 371 -12.45 -12.68 9.54
C GLY A 371 -11.38 -12.30 8.52
N LEU A 372 -10.31 -13.08 8.41
CA LEU A 372 -9.20 -12.83 7.49
C LEU A 372 -9.24 -13.68 6.21
N ASP A 373 -10.39 -14.28 5.88
CA ASP A 373 -10.57 -15.07 4.66
C ASP A 373 -10.19 -14.30 3.39
N GLY A 374 -10.57 -13.02 3.31
CA GLY A 374 -10.20 -12.13 2.22
C GLY A 374 -8.70 -11.87 2.14
N ILE A 375 -8.02 -11.71 3.29
CA ILE A 375 -6.56 -11.53 3.35
C ILE A 375 -5.86 -12.78 2.83
N ARG A 376 -6.27 -13.97 3.24
CA ARG A 376 -5.71 -15.24 2.77
C ARG A 376 -5.82 -15.38 1.26
N HIS A 377 -7.01 -15.08 0.72
CA HIS A 377 -7.22 -15.06 -0.73
C HIS A 377 -6.26 -14.07 -1.42
N ASN A 378 -6.18 -12.85 -0.92
CA ASN A 378 -5.36 -11.80 -1.51
C ASN A 378 -3.87 -12.14 -1.49
N LEU A 379 -3.38 -12.73 -0.41
CA LEU A 379 -1.98 -13.18 -0.31
C LEU A 379 -1.67 -14.33 -1.26
N ARG A 380 -2.56 -15.34 -1.36
CA ARG A 380 -2.41 -16.45 -2.33
C ARG A 380 -2.36 -15.93 -3.76
N LEU A 381 -3.25 -15.02 -4.10
CA LEU A 381 -3.31 -14.42 -5.43
C LEU A 381 -2.08 -13.58 -5.72
N LEU A 382 -1.65 -12.75 -4.77
CA LEU A 382 -0.47 -11.90 -4.91
C LEU A 382 0.82 -12.73 -5.09
N ARG A 383 0.93 -13.88 -4.42
CA ARG A 383 2.07 -14.81 -4.57
C ARG A 383 2.18 -15.36 -6.00
N GLN A 384 1.05 -15.53 -6.69
CA GLN A 384 0.98 -16.08 -8.04
C GLN A 384 1.25 -15.04 -9.14
N THR A 385 1.45 -13.76 -8.78
CA THR A 385 1.73 -12.70 -9.75
C THR A 385 3.21 -12.59 -10.07
N ASN A 386 3.51 -11.94 -11.20
CA ASN A 386 4.85 -11.49 -11.56
C ASN A 386 5.12 -10.03 -11.09
N LEU A 387 4.32 -9.51 -10.17
CA LEU A 387 4.40 -8.15 -9.66
C LEU A 387 5.20 -8.14 -8.35
N GLU A 388 6.51 -8.25 -8.45
CA GLU A 388 7.39 -8.39 -7.28
C GLU A 388 7.31 -7.22 -6.29
N ASP A 389 7.05 -6.00 -6.77
CA ASP A 389 6.99 -4.79 -5.95
C ASP A 389 5.60 -4.48 -5.38
N THR A 390 4.55 -5.18 -5.82
CA THR A 390 3.19 -4.99 -5.32
C THR A 390 3.07 -5.51 -3.89
N ARG A 391 2.47 -4.72 -3.01
CA ARG A 391 2.22 -5.06 -1.61
C ARG A 391 0.75 -4.96 -1.26
N LEU A 392 0.34 -5.79 -0.32
CA LEU A 392 -0.99 -5.76 0.27
C LEU A 392 -0.99 -4.81 1.48
N ILE A 393 -1.82 -3.78 1.41
CA ILE A 393 -2.17 -2.95 2.57
C ILE A 393 -3.38 -3.59 3.25
N ILE A 394 -3.22 -4.00 4.50
CA ILE A 394 -4.33 -4.40 5.37
C ILE A 394 -4.75 -3.15 6.14
N CYS A 395 -6.01 -2.76 5.99
CA CYS A 395 -6.55 -1.52 6.56
C CYS A 395 -7.93 -1.72 7.18
N SER A 396 -8.43 -0.69 7.86
CA SER A 396 -9.69 -0.73 8.58
C SER A 396 -9.74 -1.89 9.57
N MET A 397 -8.76 -1.97 10.46
CA MET A 397 -8.74 -2.97 11.53
C MET A 397 -9.82 -2.68 12.56
N GLU A 398 -10.37 -3.73 13.17
CA GLU A 398 -11.40 -3.65 14.20
C GLU A 398 -10.91 -4.25 15.51
N GLY A 399 -11.06 -3.49 16.61
CA GLY A 399 -10.71 -3.93 17.94
C GLY A 399 -9.24 -4.30 18.12
N ASP A 400 -8.90 -4.87 19.27
CA ASP A 400 -7.54 -5.18 19.66
C ASP A 400 -7.05 -6.53 19.08
N TYR A 401 -7.97 -7.33 18.55
CA TYR A 401 -7.68 -8.70 18.12
C TYR A 401 -7.12 -8.81 16.71
N ASN A 402 -7.47 -7.92 15.79
CA ASN A 402 -7.06 -8.04 14.39
C ASN A 402 -5.53 -8.07 14.21
N TYR A 403 -4.79 -7.31 15.02
CA TYR A 403 -3.34 -7.38 14.97
C TYR A 403 -2.80 -8.77 15.30
N TYR A 404 -3.30 -9.39 16.37
CA TYR A 404 -2.88 -10.74 16.78
C TYR A 404 -3.23 -11.79 15.73
N ASP A 405 -4.40 -11.67 15.11
CA ASP A 405 -4.81 -12.60 14.06
C ASP A 405 -3.95 -12.45 12.80
N ILE A 406 -3.61 -11.21 12.43
CA ILE A 406 -2.70 -10.93 11.33
C ILE A 406 -1.28 -11.44 11.63
N ASP A 407 -0.78 -11.19 12.83
CA ASP A 407 0.53 -11.70 13.28
C ASP A 407 0.58 -13.22 13.20
N ARG A 408 -0.44 -13.90 13.75
CA ARG A 408 -0.58 -15.36 13.67
C ARG A 408 -0.65 -15.86 12.23
N LEU A 409 -1.37 -15.16 11.36
CA LEU A 409 -1.47 -15.49 9.94
C LEU A 409 -0.10 -15.43 9.27
N LEU A 410 0.64 -14.34 9.47
CA LEU A 410 1.95 -14.11 8.88
C LEU A 410 3.07 -14.95 9.51
N ALA A 411 2.86 -15.49 10.72
CA ALA A 411 3.76 -16.46 11.35
C ALA A 411 3.50 -17.89 10.91
N SER A 412 2.42 -18.17 10.16
CA SER A 412 2.11 -19.52 9.68
C SER A 412 3.04 -19.97 8.56
N ASP A 413 3.20 -21.28 8.42
CA ASP A 413 4.00 -21.88 7.34
C ASP A 413 3.50 -21.49 5.95
N GLU A 414 2.19 -21.25 5.80
CA GLU A 414 1.60 -20.89 4.51
C GLU A 414 1.91 -19.45 4.08
N TYR A 415 2.03 -18.50 5.03
CA TYR A 415 2.12 -17.06 4.70
C TYR A 415 3.37 -16.37 5.22
N GLY A 416 4.26 -17.06 5.91
CA GLY A 416 5.47 -16.47 6.50
C GLY A 416 6.38 -15.79 5.46
N ASP A 417 6.45 -16.34 4.26
CA ASP A 417 7.18 -15.77 3.13
C ASP A 417 6.58 -14.46 2.61
N MET A 418 5.28 -14.22 2.87
CA MET A 418 4.54 -13.04 2.41
C MET A 418 4.62 -11.85 3.37
N ALA A 419 5.20 -11.99 4.55
CA ALA A 419 5.28 -10.90 5.54
C ALA A 419 5.93 -9.63 4.95
N GLY A 420 6.96 -9.77 4.12
CA GLY A 420 7.62 -8.66 3.43
C GLY A 420 6.77 -7.98 2.34
N ARG A 421 5.61 -8.55 2.01
CA ARG A 421 4.65 -8.02 1.04
C ARG A 421 3.41 -7.40 1.69
N VAL A 422 3.41 -7.25 3.02
CA VAL A 422 2.29 -6.71 3.79
C VAL A 422 2.65 -5.41 4.46
N VAL A 423 1.71 -4.47 4.43
CA VAL A 423 1.76 -3.19 5.14
C VAL A 423 0.50 -3.08 5.99
N LEU A 424 0.65 -2.90 7.30
CA LEU A 424 -0.47 -2.65 8.20
C LEU A 424 -0.77 -1.15 8.26
N THR A 425 -1.97 -0.77 7.89
CA THR A 425 -2.44 0.62 7.92
C THR A 425 -3.50 0.80 8.99
N ALA A 426 -3.28 1.75 9.88
CA ALA A 426 -4.23 2.16 10.90
C ALA A 426 -4.06 3.64 11.27
N GLU A 427 -5.04 4.18 11.94
CA GLU A 427 -4.91 5.50 12.56
C GLU A 427 -3.75 5.48 13.58
N PRO A 428 -3.00 6.59 13.74
CA PRO A 428 -1.87 6.63 14.66
C PRO A 428 -2.19 6.24 16.10
N ASN A 429 -3.38 6.59 16.59
CA ASN A 429 -3.86 6.22 17.91
C ASN A 429 -4.16 4.71 18.05
N TYR A 430 -4.56 4.04 16.95
CA TYR A 430 -4.69 2.59 16.95
C TYR A 430 -3.32 1.92 17.07
N LEU A 431 -2.32 2.40 16.36
CA LEU A 431 -0.94 1.91 16.49
C LEU A 431 -0.40 2.10 17.91
N ALA A 432 -0.76 3.21 18.57
CA ALA A 432 -0.37 3.47 19.94
C ALA A 432 -0.92 2.41 20.95
N ARG A 433 -2.04 1.77 20.65
CA ARG A 433 -2.58 0.68 21.46
C ARG A 433 -1.66 -0.53 21.55
N PHE A 434 -0.77 -0.73 20.59
CA PHE A 434 0.20 -1.83 20.64
C PHE A 434 1.20 -1.70 21.80
N SER A 435 1.38 -0.49 22.31
CA SER A 435 2.17 -0.24 23.52
C SER A 435 1.34 -0.32 24.82
N SER A 436 0.02 -0.49 24.72
CA SER A 436 -0.92 -0.38 25.84
C SER A 436 -1.35 -1.76 26.35
N ALA A 437 -1.12 -2.00 27.64
CA ALA A 437 -1.67 -3.13 28.36
C ALA A 437 -1.89 -2.73 29.81
N ASN A 438 -2.87 -3.34 30.50
CA ASN A 438 -3.15 -3.06 31.92
C ASN A 438 -1.91 -3.25 32.80
N GLN A 439 -1.08 -4.23 32.46
CA GLN A 439 0.20 -4.49 33.16
C GLN A 439 1.17 -3.32 33.03
N VAL A 440 1.26 -2.68 31.85
CA VAL A 440 2.11 -1.50 31.66
C VAL A 440 1.71 -0.39 32.62
N VAL A 441 0.42 -0.04 32.68
CA VAL A 441 -0.12 0.99 33.57
C VAL A 441 0.13 0.62 35.03
N SER A 442 -0.10 -0.61 35.41
CA SER A 442 0.07 -1.13 36.76
C SER A 442 1.54 -1.05 37.21
N TYR A 443 2.47 -1.46 36.34
CA TYR A 443 3.92 -1.37 36.63
C TYR A 443 4.41 0.07 36.67
N GLN A 444 3.97 0.94 35.76
CA GLN A 444 4.34 2.36 35.77
C GLN A 444 3.90 3.02 37.08
N ARG A 445 2.67 2.78 37.55
CA ARG A 445 2.21 3.27 38.86
C ARG A 445 3.11 2.78 40.00
N ARG A 446 3.43 1.47 40.01
CA ARG A 446 4.34 0.90 41.01
C ARG A 446 5.73 1.55 40.99
N PHE A 447 6.26 1.76 39.79
CA PHE A 447 7.59 2.38 39.64
C PHE A 447 7.58 3.83 40.10
N MET A 448 6.55 4.60 39.77
CA MET A 448 6.39 5.98 40.21
C MET A 448 6.25 6.09 41.72
N ASN A 449 5.42 5.24 42.36
CA ASN A 449 5.30 5.19 43.79
C ASN A 449 6.66 4.90 44.48
N ALA A 450 7.38 3.89 43.97
CA ALA A 450 8.69 3.54 44.50
C ALA A 450 9.69 4.67 44.35
N ALA A 451 9.70 5.36 43.21
CA ALA A 451 10.58 6.51 42.96
C ALA A 451 10.27 7.70 43.90
N ASN A 452 9.00 7.85 44.31
CA ASN A 452 8.55 8.90 45.22
C ASN A 452 8.64 8.46 46.71
N GLY A 453 9.13 7.25 46.99
CA GLY A 453 9.19 6.72 48.36
C GLY A 453 7.83 6.28 48.92
N GLU A 454 6.82 6.12 48.09
CA GLU A 454 5.49 5.64 48.43
C GLU A 454 5.47 4.10 48.32
N LYS A 455 4.74 3.42 49.24
CA LYS A 455 4.59 1.97 49.24
C LYS A 455 3.29 1.54 48.55
#